data_a5efcdb9027c7cf66018585730a52623
#
_entry.id   a5efcdb9027c7cf66018585730a52623
#
_cell.length_a   1.000
_cell.length_b   1.000
_cell.length_c   1.000
_cell.angle_alpha   90.00
_cell.angle_beta   90.00
_cell.angle_gamma   90.00
#
_symmetry.space_group_name_H-M   'P 1'
#
loop_
_entity.id
_entity.type
_entity.pdbx_description
1 polymer ?
#
loop_
_entity_poly.entity_id
_entity_poly.type
_entity_poly.pdbx_seq_one_letter_code
_entity_poly.pdbx_strand_id
1 'polypeptide(L)'
;MQRALTLHQTTIGKKVIMALSGVIIVGFTIGHFLGNLNLYLGPEAMNGYAEKLQSLPPLVWGTRLVLLFAVAAHIWAAVSLWARNLKARGSRYEKRKDLATDYAARTMYWSGPILFLFVVFHLLHFTILPAHPGDVYRNVVEGFQTPAIAGVYIAGNVALGFHIFHGIFSAFQTLGASHPRYDTYRRDAAIAISATITIGNLSFPISVLAGLVTL
;
A
#
# COMPACT_ATOMS: atom_id res chain seq x y z
N MET A 1 12.60 -35.42 -21.35
CA MET A 1 12.24 -34.09 -21.81
C MET A 1 12.03 -33.19 -20.60
N GLN A 2 12.85 -32.16 -20.40
CA GLN A 2 12.61 -31.16 -19.38
C GLN A 2 11.42 -30.28 -19.83
N ARG A 3 10.36 -30.27 -19.03
CA ARG A 3 9.15 -29.47 -19.33
C ARG A 3 9.49 -27.98 -19.16
N ALA A 4 9.32 -27.17 -20.20
CA ALA A 4 9.53 -25.73 -20.12
C ALA A 4 8.60 -25.14 -19.03
N LEU A 5 9.19 -24.45 -18.05
CA LEU A 5 8.43 -23.83 -16.98
C LEU A 5 7.71 -22.57 -17.51
N THR A 6 6.43 -22.44 -17.21
CA THR A 6 5.69 -21.22 -17.51
C THR A 6 6.11 -20.07 -16.59
N LEU A 7 5.90 -18.81 -17.01
CA LEU A 7 6.33 -17.61 -16.28
C LEU A 7 5.93 -17.64 -14.79
N HIS A 8 4.68 -18.01 -14.49
CA HIS A 8 4.15 -18.06 -13.11
C HIS A 8 4.77 -19.21 -12.27
N GLN A 9 5.43 -20.18 -12.89
CA GLN A 9 6.12 -21.28 -12.21
C GLN A 9 7.54 -20.91 -11.80
N THR A 10 8.14 -19.90 -12.44
CA THR A 10 9.50 -19.47 -12.13
C THR A 10 9.53 -18.47 -10.97
N THR A 11 10.66 -18.39 -10.25
CA THR A 11 10.88 -17.38 -9.20
C THR A 11 10.94 -15.97 -9.80
N ILE A 12 11.57 -15.83 -10.98
CA ILE A 12 11.68 -14.54 -11.68
C ILE A 12 10.29 -14.06 -12.11
N GLY A 13 9.49 -14.94 -12.73
CA GLY A 13 8.14 -14.58 -13.16
C GLY A 13 7.24 -14.15 -12.00
N LYS A 14 7.31 -14.82 -10.83
CA LYS A 14 6.59 -14.40 -9.64
C LYS A 14 7.04 -13.03 -9.12
N LYS A 15 8.35 -12.73 -9.16
CA LYS A 15 8.87 -11.40 -8.81
C LYS A 15 8.35 -10.33 -9.77
N VAL A 16 8.30 -10.61 -11.07
CA VAL A 16 7.75 -9.68 -12.06
C VAL A 16 6.26 -9.42 -11.81
N ILE A 17 5.46 -10.47 -11.57
CA ILE A 17 4.04 -10.31 -11.22
C ILE A 17 3.89 -9.46 -9.96
N MET A 18 4.69 -9.70 -8.93
CA MET A 18 4.68 -8.92 -7.69
C MET A 18 5.06 -7.45 -7.93
N ALA A 19 6.06 -7.19 -8.77
CA ALA A 19 6.50 -5.83 -9.09
C ALA A 19 5.43 -5.06 -9.90
N LEU A 20 4.88 -5.66 -10.95
CA LEU A 20 3.86 -5.01 -11.78
C LEU A 20 2.58 -4.73 -11.01
N SER A 21 2.09 -5.71 -10.24
CA SER A 21 0.92 -5.51 -9.38
C SER A 21 1.19 -4.45 -8.30
N GLY A 22 2.40 -4.44 -7.72
CA GLY A 22 2.82 -3.41 -6.76
C GLY A 22 2.84 -2.01 -7.36
N VAL A 23 3.31 -1.83 -8.60
CA VAL A 23 3.30 -0.54 -9.30
C VAL A 23 1.86 -0.03 -9.49
N ILE A 24 0.92 -0.91 -9.87
CA ILE A 24 -0.50 -0.56 -10.01
C ILE A 24 -1.07 -0.08 -8.66
N ILE A 25 -0.80 -0.82 -7.58
CA ILE A 25 -1.29 -0.50 -6.24
C ILE A 25 -0.69 0.82 -5.73
N VAL A 26 0.61 1.06 -5.93
CA VAL A 26 1.26 2.33 -5.55
C VAL A 26 0.69 3.50 -6.35
N GLY A 27 0.48 3.33 -7.67
CA GLY A 27 -0.16 4.35 -8.50
C GLY A 27 -1.55 4.74 -7.99
N PHE A 28 -2.37 3.75 -7.63
CA PHE A 28 -3.65 4.00 -6.99
C PHE A 28 -3.49 4.70 -5.64
N THR A 29 -2.54 4.26 -4.80
CA THR A 29 -2.32 4.85 -3.47
C THR A 29 -1.97 6.33 -3.57
N ILE A 30 -1.17 6.73 -4.58
CA ILE A 30 -0.85 8.13 -4.85
C ILE A 30 -2.13 8.91 -5.21
N GLY A 31 -2.92 8.40 -6.17
CA GLY A 31 -4.16 9.04 -6.58
C GLY A 31 -5.18 9.14 -5.44
N HIS A 32 -5.29 8.09 -4.62
CA HIS A 32 -6.15 8.05 -3.44
C HIS A 32 -5.71 9.07 -2.37
N PHE A 33 -4.40 9.15 -2.11
CA PHE A 33 -3.83 10.16 -1.24
C PHE A 33 -4.17 11.59 -1.71
N LEU A 34 -3.95 11.86 -3.00
CA LEU A 34 -4.25 13.18 -3.58
C LEU A 34 -5.75 13.52 -3.48
N GLY A 35 -6.63 12.55 -3.70
CA GLY A 35 -8.06 12.71 -3.50
C GLY A 35 -8.44 13.03 -2.05
N ASN A 36 -7.76 12.40 -1.09
CA ASN A 36 -8.01 12.63 0.34
C ASN A 36 -7.53 14.01 0.84
N LEU A 37 -6.66 14.71 0.11
CA LEU A 37 -6.28 16.09 0.44
C LEU A 37 -7.47 17.06 0.43
N ASN A 38 -8.58 16.73 -0.25
CA ASN A 38 -9.83 17.49 -0.18
C ASN A 38 -10.38 17.60 1.24
N LEU A 39 -9.97 16.74 2.18
CA LEU A 39 -10.31 16.87 3.60
C LEU A 39 -9.95 18.25 4.16
N TYR A 40 -8.80 18.81 3.74
CA TYR A 40 -8.33 20.13 4.19
C TYR A 40 -9.05 21.32 3.53
N LEU A 41 -9.80 21.05 2.46
CA LEU A 41 -10.60 22.06 1.76
C LEU A 41 -12.06 22.12 2.30
N GLY A 42 -12.41 21.21 3.23
CA GLY A 42 -13.69 21.18 3.90
C GLY A 42 -14.74 20.24 3.27
N PRO A 43 -15.95 20.21 3.86
CA PRO A 43 -16.99 19.24 3.51
C PRO A 43 -17.47 19.34 2.07
N GLU A 44 -17.63 20.55 1.53
CA GLU A 44 -18.10 20.76 0.16
C GLU A 44 -17.11 20.16 -0.86
N ALA A 45 -15.80 20.39 -0.66
CA ALA A 45 -14.77 19.88 -1.56
C ALA A 45 -14.67 18.35 -1.49
N MET A 46 -14.66 17.78 -0.29
CA MET A 46 -14.53 16.33 -0.11
C MET A 46 -15.75 15.58 -0.61
N ASN A 47 -16.94 16.02 -0.25
CA ASN A 47 -18.19 15.38 -0.66
C ASN A 47 -18.44 15.57 -2.16
N GLY A 48 -18.19 16.78 -2.71
CA GLY A 48 -18.31 17.04 -4.15
C GLY A 48 -17.31 16.20 -4.98
N TYR A 49 -16.09 16.01 -4.51
CA TYR A 49 -15.14 15.09 -5.15
C TYR A 49 -15.64 13.64 -5.15
N ALA A 50 -16.17 13.18 -4.01
CA ALA A 50 -16.73 11.83 -3.89
C ALA A 50 -17.95 11.62 -4.81
N GLU A 51 -18.87 12.58 -4.86
CA GLU A 51 -20.04 12.58 -5.72
C GLU A 51 -19.64 12.54 -7.20
N LYS A 52 -18.66 13.37 -7.60
CA LYS A 52 -18.13 13.37 -8.96
C LYS A 52 -17.54 12.02 -9.35
N LEU A 53 -16.80 11.36 -8.46
CA LEU A 53 -16.30 10.02 -8.73
C LEU A 53 -17.44 9.01 -8.87
N GLN A 54 -18.43 9.05 -7.97
CA GLN A 54 -19.57 8.14 -7.99
C GLN A 54 -20.46 8.33 -9.23
N SER A 55 -20.48 9.53 -9.81
CA SER A 55 -21.20 9.81 -11.07
C SER A 55 -20.55 9.17 -12.30
N LEU A 56 -19.38 8.53 -12.15
CA LEU A 56 -18.63 7.83 -13.20
C LEU A 56 -18.51 6.32 -12.90
N PRO A 57 -19.64 5.55 -12.90
CA PRO A 57 -19.62 4.14 -12.52
C PRO A 57 -18.59 3.27 -13.27
N PRO A 58 -18.38 3.44 -14.59
CA PRO A 58 -17.37 2.66 -15.30
C PRO A 58 -15.97 2.87 -14.78
N LEU A 59 -15.61 4.11 -14.40
CA LEU A 59 -14.31 4.43 -13.81
C LEU A 59 -14.15 3.79 -12.43
N VAL A 60 -15.16 3.94 -11.57
CA VAL A 60 -15.14 3.39 -10.20
C VAL A 60 -15.04 1.87 -10.21
N TRP A 61 -15.91 1.20 -10.97
CA TRP A 61 -15.90 -0.26 -11.04
C TRP A 61 -14.67 -0.81 -11.76
N GLY A 62 -14.21 -0.14 -12.83
CA GLY A 62 -12.97 -0.50 -13.51
C GLY A 62 -11.78 -0.44 -12.55
N THR A 63 -11.65 0.64 -11.78
CA THR A 63 -10.59 0.79 -10.76
C THR A 63 -10.71 -0.29 -9.69
N ARG A 64 -11.91 -0.56 -9.16
CA ARG A 64 -12.14 -1.61 -8.14
C ARG A 64 -11.72 -2.99 -8.64
N LEU A 65 -12.09 -3.35 -9.88
CA LEU A 65 -11.71 -4.64 -10.45
C LEU A 65 -10.19 -4.74 -10.68
N VAL A 66 -9.58 -3.71 -11.25
CA VAL A 66 -8.12 -3.68 -11.47
C VAL A 66 -7.39 -3.83 -10.13
N LEU A 67 -7.82 -3.13 -9.08
CA LEU A 67 -7.21 -3.23 -7.76
C LEU A 67 -7.42 -4.60 -7.12
N LEU A 68 -8.62 -5.17 -7.22
CA LEU A 68 -8.90 -6.51 -6.70
C LEU A 68 -7.94 -7.54 -7.31
N PHE A 69 -7.79 -7.53 -8.64
CA PHE A 69 -6.88 -8.44 -9.34
C PHE A 69 -5.41 -8.14 -9.01
N ALA A 70 -5.01 -6.86 -8.94
CA ALA A 70 -3.64 -6.48 -8.60
C ALA A 70 -3.27 -6.92 -7.17
N VAL A 71 -4.14 -6.69 -6.18
CA VAL A 71 -3.92 -7.10 -4.79
C VAL A 71 -3.88 -8.62 -4.67
N ALA A 72 -4.80 -9.33 -5.32
CA ALA A 72 -4.81 -10.80 -5.32
C ALA A 72 -3.54 -11.38 -5.94
N ALA A 73 -3.09 -10.85 -7.08
CA ALA A 73 -1.85 -11.27 -7.74
C ALA A 73 -0.61 -10.94 -6.89
N HIS A 74 -0.58 -9.77 -6.25
CA HIS A 74 0.50 -9.34 -5.38
C HIS A 74 0.66 -10.27 -4.18
N ILE A 75 -0.43 -10.53 -3.47
CA ILE A 75 -0.45 -11.42 -2.29
C ILE A 75 -0.08 -12.84 -2.70
N TRP A 76 -0.67 -13.36 -3.80
CA TRP A 76 -0.34 -14.69 -4.29
C TRP A 76 1.16 -14.82 -4.62
N ALA A 77 1.74 -13.85 -5.30
CA ALA A 77 3.16 -13.85 -5.64
C ALA A 77 4.03 -13.80 -4.37
N ALA A 78 3.69 -12.92 -3.41
CA ALA A 78 4.41 -12.77 -2.15
C ALA A 78 4.38 -14.07 -1.32
N VAL A 79 3.20 -14.66 -1.11
CA VAL A 79 3.04 -15.93 -0.37
C VAL A 79 3.75 -17.08 -1.07
N SER A 80 3.64 -17.15 -2.42
CA SER A 80 4.33 -18.17 -3.20
C SER A 80 5.86 -18.09 -3.10
N LEU A 81 6.42 -16.88 -3.11
CA LEU A 81 7.86 -16.67 -2.94
C LEU A 81 8.31 -16.97 -1.51
N TRP A 82 7.54 -16.55 -0.53
CA TRP A 82 7.80 -16.85 0.88
C TRP A 82 7.81 -18.37 1.15
N ALA A 83 6.79 -19.09 0.67
CA ALA A 83 6.70 -20.54 0.82
C ALA A 83 7.88 -21.27 0.17
N ARG A 84 8.34 -20.81 -1.01
CA ARG A 84 9.54 -21.33 -1.67
C ARG A 84 10.81 -21.10 -0.86
N ASN A 85 10.96 -19.88 -0.31
CA ASN A 85 12.11 -19.55 0.52
C ASN A 85 12.18 -20.41 1.78
N LEU A 86 11.03 -20.72 2.39
CA LEU A 86 10.97 -21.62 3.53
C LEU A 86 11.40 -23.05 3.16
N LYS A 87 10.91 -23.58 2.03
CA LYS A 87 11.26 -24.93 1.57
C LYS A 87 12.74 -25.06 1.15
N ALA A 88 13.33 -23.99 0.64
CA ALA A 88 14.74 -23.99 0.21
C ALA A 88 15.72 -23.97 1.40
N ARG A 89 15.25 -23.71 2.62
CA ARG A 89 16.08 -23.67 3.83
C ARG A 89 16.05 -25.02 4.53
N GLY A 90 17.16 -25.78 4.44
CA GLY A 90 17.32 -27.06 5.14
C GLY A 90 17.62 -26.91 6.65
N SER A 91 18.14 -25.77 7.10
CA SER A 91 18.47 -25.49 8.52
C SER A 91 18.33 -24.02 8.85
N ARG A 92 18.17 -23.69 10.17
CA ARG A 92 18.25 -22.31 10.65
C ARG A 92 19.70 -21.84 10.74
N TYR A 93 19.93 -20.54 10.46
CA TYR A 93 21.26 -19.95 10.68
C TYR A 93 21.56 -19.89 12.19
N GLU A 94 22.69 -20.42 12.60
CA GLU A 94 23.19 -20.23 13.98
C GLU A 94 23.58 -18.77 14.24
N LYS A 95 24.17 -18.11 13.23
CA LYS A 95 24.45 -16.67 13.27
C LYS A 95 23.97 -16.03 11.97
N ARG A 96 23.08 -15.06 12.07
CA ARG A 96 22.58 -14.29 10.92
C ARG A 96 23.21 -12.90 10.92
N LYS A 97 24.00 -12.59 9.90
CA LYS A 97 24.50 -11.24 9.64
C LYS A 97 23.86 -10.77 8.33
N ASP A 98 22.93 -9.83 8.43
CA ASP A 98 22.27 -9.24 7.25
C ASP A 98 23.18 -8.18 6.63
N LEU A 99 23.95 -8.55 5.61
CA LEU A 99 24.93 -7.67 4.94
C LEU A 99 24.29 -6.85 3.80
N ALA A 100 23.20 -7.32 3.21
CA ALA A 100 22.64 -6.77 1.99
C ALA A 100 21.14 -6.42 2.08
N THR A 101 20.49 -6.65 3.21
CA THR A 101 19.06 -6.33 3.40
C THR A 101 18.91 -5.16 4.37
N ASP A 102 18.19 -4.12 3.92
CA ASP A 102 17.81 -3.01 4.78
C ASP A 102 16.71 -3.39 5.79
N TYR A 103 16.46 -2.49 6.74
CA TYR A 103 15.42 -2.70 7.75
C TYR A 103 14.05 -2.90 7.11
N ALA A 104 13.70 -2.15 6.07
CA ALA A 104 12.43 -2.23 5.40
C ALA A 104 12.20 -3.61 4.75
N ALA A 105 13.24 -4.22 4.14
CA ALA A 105 13.15 -5.58 3.61
C ALA A 105 12.81 -6.63 4.69
N ARG A 106 13.34 -6.42 5.91
CA ARG A 106 13.06 -7.30 7.06
C ARG A 106 11.65 -7.15 7.60
N THR A 107 11.03 -5.99 7.39
CA THR A 107 9.67 -5.72 7.85
C THR A 107 8.58 -6.33 6.96
N MET A 108 8.92 -6.82 5.75
CA MET A 108 7.94 -7.36 4.80
C MET A 108 7.10 -8.52 5.35
N TYR A 109 7.68 -9.33 6.24
CA TYR A 109 6.98 -10.48 6.85
C TYR A 109 5.80 -10.09 7.74
N TRP A 110 5.85 -8.93 8.37
CA TRP A 110 4.79 -8.44 9.23
C TRP A 110 4.01 -7.26 8.62
N SER A 111 4.65 -6.41 7.80
CA SER A 111 3.96 -5.29 7.17
C SER A 111 2.91 -5.76 6.15
N GLY A 112 3.18 -6.84 5.39
CA GLY A 112 2.21 -7.40 4.46
C GLY A 112 0.90 -7.84 5.13
N PRO A 113 0.93 -8.73 6.13
CA PRO A 113 -0.25 -9.10 6.90
C PRO A 113 -0.96 -7.92 7.59
N ILE A 114 -0.21 -6.99 8.18
CA ILE A 114 -0.79 -5.78 8.79
C ILE A 114 -1.53 -4.96 7.74
N LEU A 115 -0.95 -4.74 6.57
CA LEU A 115 -1.60 -4.00 5.50
C LEU A 115 -2.84 -4.71 4.96
N PHE A 116 -2.82 -6.03 4.86
CA PHE A 116 -4.01 -6.78 4.48
C PHE A 116 -5.16 -6.54 5.46
N LEU A 117 -4.90 -6.67 6.76
CA LEU A 117 -5.90 -6.40 7.80
C LEU A 117 -6.34 -4.94 7.81
N PHE A 118 -5.40 -4.02 7.62
CA PHE A 118 -5.70 -2.59 7.53
C PHE A 118 -6.60 -2.26 6.33
N VAL A 119 -6.32 -2.82 5.15
CA VAL A 119 -7.17 -2.60 3.96
C VAL A 119 -8.57 -3.16 4.17
N VAL A 120 -8.70 -4.36 4.76
CA VAL A 120 -10.01 -4.91 5.12
C VAL A 120 -10.76 -3.98 6.08
N PHE A 121 -10.11 -3.53 7.15
CA PHE A 121 -10.68 -2.58 8.10
C PHE A 121 -11.09 -1.26 7.43
N HIS A 122 -10.22 -0.70 6.59
CA HIS A 122 -10.47 0.53 5.86
C HIS A 122 -11.68 0.43 4.94
N LEU A 123 -11.80 -0.67 4.18
CA LEU A 123 -12.96 -0.90 3.31
C LEU A 123 -14.26 -1.10 4.11
N LEU A 124 -14.21 -1.81 5.22
CA LEU A 124 -15.36 -1.97 6.11
C LEU A 124 -15.78 -0.62 6.68
N HIS A 125 -14.83 0.17 7.17
CA HIS A 125 -15.10 1.42 7.87
C HIS A 125 -15.68 2.51 6.95
N PHE A 126 -15.10 2.72 5.75
CA PHE A 126 -15.48 3.86 4.90
C PHE A 126 -16.24 3.49 3.63
N THR A 127 -16.30 2.21 3.24
CA THR A 127 -16.91 1.83 1.97
C THR A 127 -18.14 0.92 2.16
N ILE A 128 -18.05 -0.08 3.04
CA ILE A 128 -19.10 -1.10 3.19
C ILE A 128 -20.11 -0.70 4.28
N LEU A 129 -19.62 -0.17 5.42
CA LEU A 129 -20.41 0.16 6.59
C LEU A 129 -20.20 1.63 7.02
N PRO A 130 -20.32 2.63 6.12
CA PRO A 130 -20.14 4.03 6.50
C PRO A 130 -21.27 4.45 7.46
N ALA A 131 -20.93 5.19 8.53
CA ALA A 131 -21.89 5.67 9.50
C ALA A 131 -22.89 6.67 8.88
N HIS A 132 -22.43 7.49 7.94
CA HIS A 132 -23.21 8.49 7.23
C HIS A 132 -23.11 8.28 5.71
N PRO A 133 -24.00 7.47 5.09
CA PRO A 133 -23.98 7.25 3.64
C PRO A 133 -24.08 8.57 2.86
N GLY A 134 -23.13 8.81 1.94
CA GLY A 134 -23.09 10.02 1.12
C GLY A 134 -22.30 11.18 1.73
N ASP A 135 -22.05 11.22 3.03
CA ASP A 135 -21.25 12.25 3.68
C ASP A 135 -19.86 11.72 4.06
N VAL A 136 -18.95 11.75 3.08
CA VAL A 136 -17.58 11.23 3.24
C VAL A 136 -16.78 12.06 4.23
N TYR A 137 -16.92 13.39 4.21
CA TYR A 137 -16.23 14.28 5.12
C TYR A 137 -16.56 13.96 6.59
N ARG A 138 -17.84 13.87 6.89
CA ARG A 138 -18.32 13.55 8.24
C ARG A 138 -17.85 12.18 8.70
N ASN A 139 -17.91 11.16 7.84
CA ASN A 139 -17.41 9.83 8.16
C ASN A 139 -15.93 9.85 8.55
N VAL A 140 -15.09 10.63 7.84
CA VAL A 140 -13.67 10.74 8.12
C VAL A 140 -13.43 11.49 9.43
N VAL A 141 -14.09 12.62 9.64
CA VAL A 141 -13.88 13.42 10.84
C VAL A 141 -14.36 12.68 12.09
N GLU A 142 -15.60 12.17 12.12
CA GLU A 142 -16.10 11.41 13.28
C GLU A 142 -15.29 10.12 13.53
N GLY A 143 -14.90 9.43 12.45
CA GLY A 143 -14.05 8.25 12.56
C GLY A 143 -12.72 8.56 13.25
N PHE A 144 -12.04 9.64 12.85
CA PHE A 144 -10.75 9.99 13.42
C PHE A 144 -10.83 10.73 14.77
N GLN A 145 -11.99 11.27 15.15
CA GLN A 145 -12.22 11.74 16.52
C GLN A 145 -12.17 10.60 17.54
N THR A 146 -12.36 9.35 17.11
CA THR A 146 -12.19 8.17 17.95
C THR A 146 -10.71 7.77 18.01
N PRO A 147 -9.99 7.91 19.15
CA PRO A 147 -8.55 7.70 19.22
C PRO A 147 -8.11 6.29 18.83
N ALA A 148 -8.94 5.28 19.15
CA ALA A 148 -8.64 3.88 18.79
C ALA A 148 -8.66 3.68 17.27
N ILE A 149 -9.63 4.26 16.56
CA ILE A 149 -9.74 4.21 15.10
C ILE A 149 -8.57 4.98 14.48
N ALA A 150 -8.31 6.21 14.92
CA ALA A 150 -7.17 6.99 14.47
C ALA A 150 -5.85 6.24 14.66
N GLY A 151 -5.66 5.56 15.80
CA GLY A 151 -4.50 4.72 16.08
C GLY A 151 -4.32 3.58 15.09
N VAL A 152 -5.39 2.89 14.66
CA VAL A 152 -5.34 1.85 13.62
C VAL A 152 -4.87 2.45 12.29
N TYR A 153 -5.39 3.63 11.89
CA TYR A 153 -4.97 4.31 10.66
C TYR A 153 -3.51 4.77 10.74
N ILE A 154 -3.05 5.30 11.87
CA ILE A 154 -1.65 5.68 12.08
C ILE A 154 -0.75 4.46 11.93
N ALA A 155 -1.02 3.36 12.64
CA ALA A 155 -0.24 2.15 12.58
C ALA A 155 -0.22 1.53 11.16
N GLY A 156 -1.37 1.47 10.49
CA GLY A 156 -1.49 1.00 9.12
C GLY A 156 -0.67 1.83 8.12
N ASN A 157 -0.70 3.16 8.25
CA ASN A 157 0.07 4.05 7.36
C ASN A 157 1.57 4.02 7.63
N VAL A 158 2.02 3.82 8.87
CA VAL A 158 3.44 3.57 9.17
C VAL A 158 3.91 2.27 8.52
N ALA A 159 3.12 1.19 8.64
CA ALA A 159 3.43 -0.08 7.97
C ALA A 159 3.45 0.07 6.45
N LEU A 160 2.52 0.87 5.88
CA LEU A 160 2.45 1.19 4.46
C LEU A 160 3.73 1.90 3.99
N GLY A 161 4.24 2.86 4.76
CA GLY A 161 5.46 3.60 4.44
C GLY A 161 6.66 2.68 4.24
N PHE A 162 6.92 1.79 5.19
CA PHE A 162 7.99 0.79 5.06
C PHE A 162 7.78 -0.15 3.88
N HIS A 163 6.54 -0.56 3.65
CA HIS A 163 6.18 -1.47 2.57
C HIS A 163 6.40 -0.82 1.20
N ILE A 164 5.93 0.41 1.00
CA ILE A 164 6.11 1.17 -0.25
C ILE A 164 7.60 1.44 -0.50
N PHE A 165 8.36 1.88 0.50
CA PHE A 165 9.79 2.13 0.36
C PHE A 165 10.53 0.92 -0.20
N HIS A 166 10.39 -0.23 0.47
CA HIS A 166 10.99 -1.47 -0.02
C HIS A 166 10.43 -1.91 -1.36
N GLY A 167 9.11 -1.81 -1.55
CA GLY A 167 8.41 -2.21 -2.77
C GLY A 167 8.89 -1.46 -4.00
N ILE A 168 9.01 -0.13 -3.94
CA ILE A 168 9.49 0.70 -5.05
C ILE A 168 10.94 0.34 -5.38
N PHE A 169 11.82 0.31 -4.38
CA PHE A 169 13.23 0.01 -4.58
C PHE A 169 13.42 -1.40 -5.22
N SER A 170 12.70 -2.40 -4.71
CA SER A 170 12.73 -3.78 -5.19
C SER A 170 12.11 -3.93 -6.59
N ALA A 171 11.07 -3.16 -6.92
CA ALA A 171 10.45 -3.18 -8.23
C ALA A 171 11.42 -2.73 -9.34
N PHE A 172 12.16 -1.66 -9.12
CA PHE A 172 13.20 -1.22 -10.05
C PHE A 172 14.26 -2.31 -10.31
N GLN A 173 14.69 -3.01 -9.26
CA GLN A 173 15.63 -4.12 -9.40
C GLN A 173 15.04 -5.27 -10.21
N THR A 174 13.80 -5.64 -9.91
CA THR A 174 13.11 -6.78 -10.56
C THR A 174 12.84 -6.51 -12.03
N LEU A 175 12.50 -5.29 -12.39
CA LEU A 175 12.18 -4.89 -13.77
C LEU A 175 13.43 -4.54 -14.61
N GLY A 176 14.64 -4.75 -14.06
CA GLY A 176 15.89 -4.54 -14.79
C GLY A 176 16.39 -3.09 -14.83
N ALA A 177 15.70 -2.16 -14.19
CA ALA A 177 16.13 -0.76 -14.05
C ALA A 177 17.16 -0.58 -12.91
N SER A 178 18.12 -1.51 -12.81
CA SER A 178 19.14 -1.54 -11.77
C SER A 178 20.53 -1.36 -12.38
N HIS A 179 21.12 -0.19 -12.11
CA HIS A 179 22.49 0.09 -12.52
C HIS A 179 23.18 0.93 -11.43
N PRO A 180 24.44 0.65 -11.05
CA PRO A 180 25.13 1.33 -9.94
C PRO A 180 25.10 2.88 -10.03
N ARG A 181 25.14 3.42 -11.26
CA ARG A 181 25.07 4.87 -11.52
C ARG A 181 23.76 5.50 -11.03
N TYR A 182 22.65 4.74 -11.00
CA TYR A 182 21.32 5.24 -10.66
C TYR A 182 20.80 4.71 -9.31
N ASP A 183 21.60 3.95 -8.57
CA ASP A 183 21.16 3.37 -7.29
C ASP A 183 20.77 4.42 -6.26
N THR A 184 21.53 5.51 -6.17
CA THR A 184 21.22 6.64 -5.29
C THR A 184 19.88 7.28 -5.67
N TYR A 185 19.69 7.60 -6.94
CA TYR A 185 18.43 8.21 -7.42
C TYR A 185 17.21 7.31 -7.19
N ARG A 186 17.35 6.01 -7.37
CA ARG A 186 16.26 5.05 -7.11
C ARG A 186 15.90 5.02 -5.62
N ARG A 187 16.91 5.03 -4.76
CA ARG A 187 16.72 5.07 -3.31
C ARG A 187 16.07 6.37 -2.88
N ASP A 188 16.55 7.49 -3.38
CA ASP A 188 16.02 8.82 -3.07
C ASP A 188 14.56 8.95 -3.54
N ALA A 189 14.23 8.47 -4.75
CA ALA A 189 12.86 8.41 -5.25
C ALA A 189 11.96 7.53 -4.37
N ALA A 190 12.44 6.34 -3.96
CA ALA A 190 11.69 5.46 -3.08
C ALA A 190 11.45 6.13 -1.70
N ILE A 191 12.44 6.83 -1.14
CA ILE A 191 12.31 7.60 0.10
C ILE A 191 11.29 8.74 -0.09
N ALA A 192 11.46 9.55 -1.13
CA ALA A 192 10.60 10.70 -1.36
C ALA A 192 9.13 10.30 -1.51
N ILE A 193 8.83 9.30 -2.36
CA ILE A 193 7.47 8.82 -2.59
C ILE A 193 6.88 8.22 -1.31
N SER A 194 7.61 7.32 -0.64
CA SER A 194 7.10 6.67 0.57
C SER A 194 6.92 7.65 1.71
N ALA A 195 7.85 8.58 1.93
CA ALA A 195 7.75 9.61 2.96
C ALA A 195 6.57 10.56 2.70
N THR A 196 6.40 11.03 1.47
CA THR A 196 5.28 11.92 1.10
C THR A 196 3.94 11.26 1.37
N ILE A 197 3.75 10.00 0.93
CA ILE A 197 2.51 9.25 1.16
C ILE A 197 2.30 9.02 2.66
N THR A 198 3.35 8.62 3.39
CA THR A 198 3.24 8.31 4.81
C THR A 198 2.91 9.55 5.62
N ILE A 199 3.69 10.62 5.48
CA ILE A 199 3.49 11.87 6.23
C ILE A 199 2.14 12.46 5.89
N GLY A 200 1.77 12.48 4.60
CA GLY A 200 0.47 12.97 4.17
C GLY A 200 -0.70 12.17 4.74
N ASN A 201 -0.64 10.84 4.68
CA ASN A 201 -1.71 10.01 5.24
C ASN A 201 -1.77 10.07 6.77
N LEU A 202 -0.64 10.22 7.46
CA LEU A 202 -0.61 10.41 8.92
C LEU A 202 -1.20 11.77 9.32
N SER A 203 -1.08 12.78 8.47
CA SER A 203 -1.62 14.11 8.77
C SER A 203 -3.14 14.12 8.92
N PHE A 204 -3.88 13.26 8.20
CA PHE A 204 -5.35 13.22 8.29
C PHE A 204 -5.87 12.88 9.70
N PRO A 205 -5.55 11.71 10.29
CA PRO A 205 -6.01 11.43 11.64
C PRO A 205 -5.40 12.37 12.68
N ILE A 206 -4.16 12.82 12.51
CA ILE A 206 -3.50 13.73 13.46
C ILE A 206 -4.18 15.10 13.45
N SER A 207 -4.52 15.66 12.29
CA SER A 207 -5.17 16.96 12.21
C SER A 207 -6.59 16.97 12.81
N VAL A 208 -7.32 15.85 12.67
CA VAL A 208 -8.64 15.70 13.32
C VAL A 208 -8.49 15.57 14.84
N LEU A 209 -7.56 14.73 15.32
CA LEU A 209 -7.29 14.59 16.75
C LEU A 209 -6.81 15.90 17.39
N ALA A 210 -6.04 16.71 16.64
CA ALA A 210 -5.57 18.01 17.09
C ALA A 210 -6.64 19.12 17.02
N GLY A 211 -7.84 18.82 16.50
CA GLY A 211 -8.92 19.82 16.34
C GLY A 211 -8.67 20.85 15.23
N LEU A 212 -7.73 20.57 14.32
CA LEU A 212 -7.46 21.42 13.14
C LEU A 212 -8.46 21.18 12.00
N VAL A 213 -9.06 20.00 11.96
CA VAL A 213 -10.15 19.62 11.05
C VAL A 213 -11.30 19.14 11.92
N THR A 214 -12.44 19.81 11.80
CA THR A 214 -13.67 19.57 12.59
C THR A 214 -14.89 19.54 11.67
N LEU A 215 -16.05 19.11 12.23
CA LEU A 215 -17.34 19.19 11.52
C LEU A 215 -17.80 20.63 11.37
#